data_85abd7b4cd1b88dd994ac43cb10134ba
#
_entry.id   85abd7b4cd1b88dd994ac43cb10134ba
#
_cell.length_a   1.000
_cell.length_b   1.000
_cell.length_c   1.000
_cell.angle_alpha   90.00
_cell.angle_beta   90.00
_cell.angle_gamma   90.00
#
_symmetry.space_group_name_H-M   'P 1'
#
loop_
_entity.id
_entity.type
_entity.pdbx_description
1 polymer ?
#
loop_
_entity_poly.entity_id
_entity_poly.type
_entity_poly.pdbx_seq_one_letter_code
_entity_poly.pdbx_strand_id
1 'polypeptide(L)'
;MSPDSAAPAVRPLVFDDIPAVVSLAASCLEAAQWTPSSYEMNFEDIRGWAITEQDRLIGFLALRVIVTAHEAEILNLAVDGTCRRKKIATALLEAAITYCAGRGVQAMFLEVRETNTSAISFYKKHGFGISGRRPGYYRNPDEAAVSMARSLIN
;
A
#
# COMPACT_ATOMS: atom_id res chain seq x y z
N MET A 1 8.17 -19.14 -23.77
CA MET A 1 7.72 -18.02 -22.92
C MET A 1 8.54 -17.98 -21.64
N SER A 2 9.12 -16.84 -21.34
CA SER A 2 9.93 -16.69 -20.13
C SER A 2 9.03 -16.69 -18.89
N PRO A 3 9.46 -17.34 -17.78
CA PRO A 3 8.73 -17.21 -16.50
C PRO A 3 8.59 -15.76 -16.04
N ASP A 4 9.52 -14.88 -16.43
CA ASP A 4 9.51 -13.47 -16.05
C ASP A 4 8.41 -12.66 -16.73
N SER A 5 7.75 -13.22 -17.74
CA SER A 5 6.66 -12.55 -18.44
C SER A 5 5.31 -12.74 -17.75
N ALA A 6 5.22 -13.62 -16.77
CA ALA A 6 3.99 -13.85 -16.05
C ALA A 6 3.73 -12.70 -15.06
N ALA A 7 2.46 -12.28 -14.93
CA ALA A 7 2.07 -11.31 -13.93
C ALA A 7 2.33 -11.88 -12.53
N PRO A 8 2.76 -11.05 -11.57
CA PRO A 8 2.94 -11.51 -10.20
C PRO A 8 1.65 -12.06 -9.60
N ALA A 9 1.74 -13.17 -8.89
CA ALA A 9 0.57 -13.79 -8.25
C ALA A 9 0.27 -13.07 -6.93
N VAL A 10 -0.90 -12.44 -6.86
CA VAL A 10 -1.36 -11.71 -5.67
C VAL A 10 -2.30 -12.60 -4.87
N ARG A 11 -2.09 -12.68 -3.56
CA ARG A 11 -2.98 -13.39 -2.65
C ARG A 11 -3.38 -12.48 -1.49
N PRO A 12 -4.50 -12.78 -0.80
CA PRO A 12 -4.86 -12.02 0.40
C PRO A 12 -3.80 -12.16 1.49
N LEU A 13 -3.61 -11.10 2.27
CA LEU A 13 -2.84 -11.16 3.52
C LEU A 13 -3.61 -11.98 4.55
N VAL A 14 -2.90 -12.81 5.30
CA VAL A 14 -3.46 -13.54 6.43
C VAL A 14 -2.69 -13.17 7.70
N PHE A 15 -3.27 -13.49 8.86
CA PHE A 15 -2.69 -13.12 10.15
C PHE A 15 -1.24 -13.61 10.30
N ASP A 16 -0.94 -14.80 9.79
CA ASP A 16 0.41 -15.37 9.86
C ASP A 16 1.46 -14.60 9.05
N ASP A 17 1.03 -13.69 8.17
CA ASP A 17 1.95 -12.85 7.39
C ASP A 17 2.51 -11.69 8.22
N ILE A 18 1.94 -11.37 9.37
CA ILE A 18 2.30 -10.16 10.13
C ILE A 18 3.80 -10.04 10.40
N PRO A 19 4.51 -11.09 10.88
CA PRO A 19 5.95 -10.96 11.11
C PRO A 19 6.72 -10.59 9.84
N ALA A 20 6.40 -11.20 8.70
CA ALA A 20 7.04 -10.90 7.43
C ALA A 20 6.71 -9.50 6.93
N VAL A 21 5.47 -9.05 7.12
CA VAL A 21 5.02 -7.69 6.76
C VAL A 21 5.80 -6.65 7.55
N VAL A 22 5.92 -6.83 8.87
CA VAL A 22 6.67 -5.90 9.73
C VAL A 22 8.13 -5.86 9.33
N SER A 23 8.73 -7.02 9.07
CA SER A 23 10.12 -7.12 8.65
C SER A 23 10.36 -6.39 7.31
N LEU A 24 9.49 -6.59 6.34
CA LEU A 24 9.60 -5.95 5.04
C LEU A 24 9.43 -4.43 5.17
N ALA A 25 8.42 -3.97 5.92
CA ALA A 25 8.20 -2.54 6.13
C ALA A 25 9.40 -1.88 6.80
N ALA A 26 10.01 -2.55 7.78
CA ALA A 26 11.19 -2.04 8.47
C ALA A 26 12.40 -1.88 7.53
N SER A 27 12.49 -2.70 6.48
CA SER A 27 13.58 -2.62 5.50
C SER A 27 13.35 -1.54 4.44
N CYS A 28 12.15 -0.96 4.37
CA CYS A 28 11.78 0.05 3.39
C CYS A 28 11.66 1.40 4.09
N LEU A 29 12.58 2.32 3.83
CA LEU A 29 12.59 3.62 4.50
C LEU A 29 11.33 4.45 4.25
N GLU A 30 10.71 4.26 3.10
CA GLU A 30 9.51 5.01 2.70
C GLU A 30 8.21 4.42 3.25
N ALA A 31 8.24 3.19 3.76
CA ALA A 31 7.04 2.55 4.28
C ALA A 31 6.70 3.05 5.68
N ALA A 32 5.42 3.02 6.02
CA ALA A 32 4.99 3.32 7.37
C ALA A 32 5.56 2.28 8.34
N GLN A 33 6.09 2.75 9.45
CA GLN A 33 6.75 1.88 10.44
C GLN A 33 5.76 1.42 11.48
N TRP A 34 5.01 0.38 11.17
CA TRP A 34 4.07 -0.24 12.09
C TRP A 34 4.76 -1.35 12.89
N THR A 35 4.42 -1.44 14.15
CA THR A 35 4.88 -2.55 15.00
C THR A 35 3.99 -3.78 14.78
N PRO A 36 4.43 -4.98 15.22
CA PRO A 36 3.55 -6.15 15.17
C PRO A 36 2.22 -5.91 15.88
N SER A 37 2.23 -5.21 17.02
CA SER A 37 0.99 -4.86 17.75
C SER A 37 0.04 -4.03 16.91
N SER A 38 0.55 -3.11 16.12
CA SER A 38 -0.29 -2.25 15.26
C SER A 38 -1.07 -3.09 14.26
N TYR A 39 -0.42 -4.05 13.61
CA TYR A 39 -1.07 -4.94 12.65
C TYR A 39 -2.03 -5.90 13.32
N GLU A 40 -1.65 -6.49 14.45
CA GLU A 40 -2.49 -7.44 15.17
C GLU A 40 -3.77 -6.82 15.69
N MET A 41 -3.68 -5.62 16.29
CA MET A 41 -4.83 -4.91 16.85
C MET A 41 -5.84 -4.50 15.78
N ASN A 42 -5.38 -4.20 14.59
CA ASN A 42 -6.20 -3.65 13.53
C ASN A 42 -6.48 -4.65 12.39
N PHE A 43 -6.03 -5.90 12.54
CA PHE A 43 -6.07 -6.86 11.44
C PHE A 43 -7.48 -7.10 10.90
N GLU A 44 -8.48 -7.11 11.78
CA GLU A 44 -9.87 -7.32 11.34
C GLU A 44 -10.39 -6.19 10.46
N ASP A 45 -9.90 -4.96 10.69
CA ASP A 45 -10.29 -3.78 9.92
C ASP A 45 -9.41 -3.56 8.69
N ILE A 46 -8.33 -4.31 8.60
CA ILE A 46 -7.38 -4.21 7.49
C ILE A 46 -7.70 -5.28 6.47
N ARG A 47 -7.70 -4.87 5.21
CA ARG A 47 -7.65 -5.79 4.08
C ARG A 47 -6.30 -5.62 3.42
N GLY A 48 -5.72 -6.71 2.96
CA GLY A 48 -4.41 -6.59 2.36
C GLY A 48 -4.13 -7.69 1.37
N TRP A 49 -3.08 -7.48 0.63
CA TRP A 49 -2.61 -8.39 -0.41
C TRP A 49 -1.12 -8.56 -0.29
N ALA A 50 -0.67 -9.74 -0.65
CA ALA A 50 0.73 -10.11 -0.59
C ALA A 50 1.17 -10.75 -1.88
N ILE A 51 2.45 -10.58 -2.20
CA ILE A 51 3.12 -11.33 -3.26
C ILE A 51 4.31 -12.01 -2.62
N THR A 52 4.42 -13.32 -2.84
CA THR A 52 5.55 -14.12 -2.36
C THR A 52 6.33 -14.69 -3.53
N GLU A 53 7.59 -14.95 -3.29
CA GLU A 53 8.49 -15.61 -4.24
C GLU A 53 9.34 -16.58 -3.44
N GLN A 54 9.27 -17.88 -3.78
CA GLN A 54 9.96 -18.93 -3.03
C GLN A 54 9.66 -18.88 -1.52
N ASP A 55 8.36 -18.76 -1.20
CA ASP A 55 7.83 -18.67 0.18
C ASP A 55 8.30 -17.44 0.97
N ARG A 56 8.91 -16.47 0.32
CA ARG A 56 9.33 -15.22 0.92
C ARG A 56 8.40 -14.09 0.48
N LEU A 57 7.91 -13.31 1.44
CA LEU A 57 7.10 -12.13 1.15
C LEU A 57 7.97 -11.05 0.51
N ILE A 58 7.66 -10.68 -0.73
CA ILE A 58 8.42 -9.67 -1.47
C ILE A 58 7.65 -8.36 -1.66
N GLY A 59 6.38 -8.34 -1.34
CA GLY A 59 5.59 -7.12 -1.39
C GLY A 59 4.26 -7.30 -0.69
N PHE A 60 3.70 -6.19 -0.16
CA PHE A 60 2.37 -6.19 0.42
C PHE A 60 1.73 -4.81 0.30
N LEU A 61 0.41 -4.80 0.36
CA LEU A 61 -0.38 -3.58 0.49
C LEU A 61 -1.42 -3.80 1.59
N ALA A 62 -1.53 -2.85 2.50
CA ALA A 62 -2.54 -2.84 3.55
C ALA A 62 -3.51 -1.69 3.34
N LEU A 63 -4.80 -1.97 3.51
CA LEU A 63 -5.91 -1.08 3.18
C LEU A 63 -6.92 -1.10 4.30
N ARG A 64 -7.53 0.06 4.61
CA ARG A 64 -8.69 0.15 5.48
C ARG A 64 -9.88 0.66 4.68
N VAL A 65 -11.00 -0.05 4.74
CA VAL A 65 -12.24 0.40 4.11
C VAL A 65 -13.11 1.09 5.16
N ILE A 66 -13.53 2.30 4.87
CA ILE A 66 -14.40 3.10 5.73
C ILE A 66 -15.79 3.07 5.08
N VAL A 67 -16.58 2.07 5.48
CA VAL A 67 -17.86 1.76 4.84
C VAL A 67 -18.82 2.94 4.87
N THR A 68 -18.91 3.62 6.01
CA THR A 68 -19.84 4.74 6.18
C THR A 68 -19.51 5.94 5.29
N ALA A 69 -18.26 6.10 4.90
CA ALA A 69 -17.79 7.20 4.06
C ALA A 69 -17.67 6.79 2.58
N HIS A 70 -17.85 5.52 2.25
CA HIS A 70 -17.59 4.97 0.92
C HIS A 70 -16.16 5.25 0.44
N GLU A 71 -15.21 5.18 1.37
CA GLU A 71 -13.81 5.49 1.12
C GLU A 71 -12.92 4.34 1.57
N ALA A 72 -11.71 4.31 1.03
CA ALA A 72 -10.66 3.40 1.48
C ALA A 72 -9.35 4.16 1.61
N GLU A 73 -8.58 3.81 2.63
CA GLU A 73 -7.28 4.40 2.89
C GLU A 73 -6.19 3.36 2.66
N ILE A 74 -5.22 3.67 1.82
CA ILE A 74 -4.01 2.85 1.70
C ILE A 74 -3.13 3.17 2.90
N LEU A 75 -2.95 2.19 3.77
CA LEU A 75 -2.19 2.37 5.00
C LEU A 75 -0.69 2.15 4.77
N ASN A 76 -0.35 1.21 3.90
CA ASN A 76 1.03 0.90 3.60
C ASN A 76 1.14 0.12 2.30
N LEU A 77 2.22 0.34 1.60
CA LEU A 77 2.61 -0.40 0.40
C LEU A 77 4.12 -0.49 0.41
N ALA A 78 4.64 -1.70 0.47
CA ALA A 78 6.08 -1.91 0.47
C ALA A 78 6.47 -3.06 -0.44
N VAL A 79 7.60 -2.91 -1.12
CA VAL A 79 8.15 -3.91 -2.02
C VAL A 79 9.64 -4.08 -1.69
N ASP A 80 10.09 -5.33 -1.63
CA ASP A 80 11.51 -5.64 -1.43
C ASP A 80 12.35 -4.89 -2.47
N GLY A 81 13.40 -4.22 -2.04
CA GLY A 81 14.24 -3.40 -2.89
C GLY A 81 14.83 -4.13 -4.09
N THR A 82 15.08 -5.45 -3.96
CA THR A 82 15.61 -6.26 -5.04
C THR A 82 14.56 -6.63 -6.08
N CYS A 83 13.27 -6.40 -5.77
CA CYS A 83 12.15 -6.80 -6.62
C CYS A 83 11.36 -5.63 -7.20
N ARG A 84 11.79 -4.38 -6.98
CA ARG A 84 11.00 -3.17 -7.29
C ARG A 84 10.64 -3.01 -8.77
N ARG A 85 11.43 -3.56 -9.68
CA ARG A 85 11.20 -3.39 -11.13
C ARG A 85 10.34 -4.49 -11.75
N LYS A 86 9.75 -5.38 -10.94
CA LYS A 86 8.95 -6.49 -11.43
C LYS A 86 7.45 -6.19 -11.44
N LYS A 87 7.06 -4.92 -11.38
CA LYS A 87 5.66 -4.48 -11.35
C LYS A 87 4.87 -5.02 -10.14
N ILE A 88 5.57 -5.29 -9.05
CA ILE A 88 4.98 -5.82 -7.82
C ILE A 88 3.99 -4.81 -7.23
N ALA A 89 4.42 -3.55 -7.10
CA ALA A 89 3.58 -2.48 -6.54
C ALA A 89 2.33 -2.27 -7.38
N THR A 90 2.45 -2.30 -8.70
CA THR A 90 1.32 -2.15 -9.62
C THR A 90 0.30 -3.26 -9.44
N ALA A 91 0.76 -4.51 -9.34
CA ALA A 91 -0.13 -5.66 -9.14
C ALA A 91 -0.88 -5.56 -7.82
N LEU A 92 -0.20 -5.15 -6.75
CA LEU A 92 -0.81 -4.95 -5.43
C LEU A 92 -1.85 -3.84 -5.45
N LEU A 93 -1.52 -2.71 -6.06
CA LEU A 93 -2.45 -1.58 -6.15
C LEU A 93 -3.68 -1.92 -6.99
N GLU A 94 -3.50 -2.61 -8.10
CA GLU A 94 -4.62 -3.05 -8.94
C GLU A 94 -5.56 -3.99 -8.20
N ALA A 95 -5.03 -4.91 -7.39
CA ALA A 95 -5.85 -5.79 -6.56
C ALA A 95 -6.68 -4.99 -5.56
N ALA A 96 -6.09 -3.98 -4.92
CA ALA A 96 -6.79 -3.12 -3.98
C ALA A 96 -7.89 -2.31 -4.67
N ILE A 97 -7.61 -1.75 -5.83
CA ILE A 97 -8.59 -0.97 -6.60
C ILE A 97 -9.76 -1.84 -7.02
N THR A 98 -9.49 -3.04 -7.52
CA THR A 98 -10.54 -3.98 -7.93
C THR A 98 -11.42 -4.37 -6.75
N TYR A 99 -10.82 -4.66 -5.60
CA TYR A 99 -11.55 -4.96 -4.38
C TYR A 99 -12.47 -3.80 -3.98
N CYS A 100 -11.94 -2.59 -3.95
CA CYS A 100 -12.69 -1.38 -3.57
C CYS A 100 -13.84 -1.10 -4.53
N ALA A 101 -13.61 -1.18 -5.83
CA ALA A 101 -14.64 -0.95 -6.84
C ALA A 101 -15.80 -1.93 -6.68
N GLY A 102 -15.51 -3.19 -6.32
CA GLY A 102 -16.54 -4.20 -6.09
C GLY A 102 -17.28 -4.05 -4.78
N ARG A 103 -16.88 -3.15 -3.90
CA ARG A 103 -17.48 -2.93 -2.57
C ARG A 103 -18.16 -1.58 -2.42
N GLY A 104 -18.36 -0.86 -3.50
CA GLY A 104 -19.02 0.44 -3.45
C GLY A 104 -18.14 1.58 -2.92
N VAL A 105 -16.85 1.37 -2.86
CA VAL A 105 -15.90 2.43 -2.49
C VAL A 105 -15.87 3.45 -3.64
N GLN A 106 -16.01 4.73 -3.32
CA GLN A 106 -16.09 5.80 -4.31
C GLN A 106 -14.79 6.56 -4.46
N ALA A 107 -13.92 6.51 -3.44
CA ALA A 107 -12.63 7.18 -3.47
C ALA A 107 -11.61 6.44 -2.60
N MET A 108 -10.36 6.48 -3.03
CA MET A 108 -9.23 5.97 -2.26
C MET A 108 -8.30 7.13 -1.95
N PHE A 109 -7.68 7.11 -0.78
CA PHE A 109 -6.73 8.15 -0.39
C PHE A 109 -5.54 7.55 0.37
N LEU A 110 -4.49 8.33 0.48
CA LEU A 110 -3.25 7.93 1.16
C LEU A 110 -2.47 9.18 1.57
N GLU A 111 -1.48 8.96 2.42
CA GLU A 111 -0.52 10.00 2.78
C GLU A 111 0.89 9.45 2.63
N VAL A 112 1.80 10.26 2.08
CA VAL A 112 3.20 9.91 1.90
C VAL A 112 4.08 11.08 2.34
N ARG A 113 5.33 10.78 2.71
CA ARG A 113 6.30 11.84 3.00
C ARG A 113 6.51 12.70 1.76
N GLU A 114 6.59 14.01 1.97
CA GLU A 114 6.75 15.00 0.88
C GLU A 114 7.99 14.71 0.02
N THR A 115 9.06 14.22 0.63
CA THR A 115 10.30 13.89 -0.09
C THR A 115 10.24 12.54 -0.82
N ASN A 116 9.20 11.75 -0.60
CA ASN A 116 9.06 10.46 -1.28
C ASN A 116 8.52 10.66 -2.70
N THR A 117 9.36 11.26 -3.55
CA THR A 117 8.97 11.59 -4.93
C THR A 117 8.69 10.36 -5.77
N SER A 118 9.35 9.25 -5.46
CA SER A 118 9.16 7.97 -6.12
C SER A 118 7.73 7.45 -5.92
N ALA A 119 7.24 7.46 -4.67
CA ALA A 119 5.87 7.05 -4.36
C ALA A 119 4.85 8.01 -4.97
N ILE A 120 5.08 9.31 -4.85
CA ILE A 120 4.19 10.33 -5.42
C ILE A 120 4.04 10.11 -6.93
N SER A 121 5.14 9.90 -7.65
CA SER A 121 5.12 9.63 -9.08
C SER A 121 4.38 8.34 -9.41
N PHE A 122 4.60 7.29 -8.61
CA PHE A 122 3.91 6.01 -8.77
C PHE A 122 2.40 6.18 -8.66
N TYR A 123 1.93 6.84 -7.61
CA TYR A 123 0.50 7.03 -7.41
C TYR A 123 -0.12 7.94 -8.46
N LYS A 124 0.58 9.01 -8.89
CA LYS A 124 0.10 9.86 -9.99
C LYS A 124 -0.09 9.05 -11.27
N LYS A 125 0.83 8.15 -11.57
CA LYS A 125 0.73 7.28 -12.74
C LYS A 125 -0.50 6.38 -12.67
N HIS A 126 -0.97 6.05 -11.46
CA HIS A 126 -2.15 5.23 -11.23
C HIS A 126 -3.41 6.02 -10.92
N GLY A 127 -3.45 7.30 -11.32
CA GLY A 127 -4.67 8.10 -11.27
C GLY A 127 -4.91 8.86 -9.99
N PHE A 128 -3.96 8.85 -9.05
CA PHE A 128 -4.06 9.66 -7.83
C PHE A 128 -3.56 11.08 -8.09
N GLY A 129 -4.24 12.05 -7.50
CA GLY A 129 -3.80 13.45 -7.53
C GLY A 129 -3.52 13.94 -6.12
N ILE A 130 -2.70 14.99 -6.01
CA ILE A 130 -2.44 15.61 -4.72
C ILE A 130 -3.69 16.35 -4.27
N SER A 131 -4.16 16.03 -3.05
CA SER A 131 -5.36 16.65 -2.48
C SER A 131 -5.06 17.56 -1.29
N GLY A 132 -3.86 17.51 -0.74
CA GLY A 132 -3.50 18.37 0.38
C GLY A 132 -2.09 18.12 0.88
N ARG A 133 -1.73 18.89 1.91
CA ARG A 133 -0.43 18.81 2.58
C ARG A 133 -0.64 19.01 4.07
N ARG A 134 -0.03 18.16 4.88
CA ARG A 134 -0.07 18.27 6.35
C ARG A 134 1.32 18.55 6.90
N PRO A 135 1.65 19.81 7.24
CA PRO A 135 2.96 20.13 7.81
C PRO A 135 3.18 19.40 9.13
N GLY A 136 4.41 18.93 9.35
CA GLY A 136 4.81 18.32 10.61
C GLY A 136 4.11 17.00 10.93
N TYR A 137 3.57 16.31 9.94
CA TYR A 137 2.81 15.06 10.13
C TYR A 137 3.70 13.90 10.56
N TYR A 138 4.86 13.76 9.92
CA TYR A 138 5.82 12.70 10.22
C TYR A 138 6.86 13.14 11.24
N ARG A 139 7.40 12.16 11.97
CA ARG A 139 8.52 12.34 12.91
C ARG A 139 9.68 11.46 12.49
N ASN A 140 10.89 11.81 12.93
CA ASN A 140 12.14 11.04 12.78
C ASN A 140 12.47 10.70 11.31
N PRO A 141 12.70 11.69 10.40
CA PRO A 141 12.72 13.13 10.66
C PRO A 141 11.35 13.77 10.58
N ASP A 142 11.23 14.98 11.12
CA ASP A 142 10.01 15.78 10.98
C ASP A 142 9.85 16.16 9.51
N GLU A 143 8.66 15.90 8.99
CA GLU A 143 8.40 16.13 7.58
C GLU A 143 6.90 16.26 7.33
N ALA A 144 6.52 17.03 6.32
CA ALA A 144 5.14 17.13 5.89
C ALA A 144 4.68 15.84 5.19
N ALA A 145 3.40 15.56 5.30
CA ALA A 145 2.73 14.57 4.47
C ALA A 145 2.08 15.24 3.27
N VAL A 146 2.16 14.59 2.12
CA VAL A 146 1.36 14.92 0.95
C VAL A 146 0.18 13.94 0.95
N SER A 147 -1.03 14.49 0.93
CA SER A 147 -2.25 13.69 0.82
C SER A 147 -2.59 13.51 -0.65
N MET A 148 -2.94 12.29 -1.04
CA MET A 148 -3.30 11.98 -2.42
C MET A 148 -4.63 11.23 -2.43
N ALA A 149 -5.40 11.42 -3.49
CA ALA A 149 -6.70 10.78 -3.64
C ALA A 149 -6.98 10.42 -5.09
N ARG A 150 -7.79 9.38 -5.26
CA ARG A 150 -8.30 8.94 -6.56
C ARG A 150 -9.79 8.63 -6.44
N SER A 151 -10.59 9.18 -7.37
CA SER A 151 -12.01 8.80 -7.49
C SER A 151 -12.11 7.45 -8.21
N LEU A 152 -12.99 6.58 -7.73
CA LEU A 152 -13.31 5.30 -8.36
C LEU A 152 -14.63 5.34 -9.11
N ILE A 153 -15.30 6.50 -9.11
CA ILE A 153 -16.56 6.71 -9.87
C ILE A 153 -16.29 7.61 -11.06
N ASN A 154 -17.07 7.42 -12.10
CA ASN A 154 -16.96 8.23 -13.32
C ASN A 154 -17.78 9.52 -13.23
#